data_04f4fa9bc624c52553cc53494a2de1cd
#
_entry.id   04f4fa9bc624c52553cc53494a2de1cd
#
_cell.length_a   1.000
_cell.length_b   1.000
_cell.length_c   1.000
_cell.angle_alpha   90.00
_cell.angle_beta   90.00
_cell.angle_gamma   90.00
#
_symmetry.space_group_name_H-M   'P 1'
#
loop_
_entity.id
_entity.type
_entity.pdbx_description
1 polymer ?
#
loop_
_entity_poly.entity_id
_entity_poly.type
_entity_poly.pdbx_seq_one_letter_code
_entity_poly.pdbx_strand_id
1 'polypeptide(L)'
;MRHVAKGIVLAACLMSTAAMAAGWPERALSHAPAHDVGSRANERMRCEFASVPAGAWTATFARGQCEVDNGRLTFVPADAGDEKRIVLGDVRTASHQSRKLKEQLQLTIRDEVIALNVLTDDGSRKSREHAIDLWTALRNEGVTPVNGTRIVDTYPTGATTW
;
A
#
# COMPACT_ATOMS: atom_id res chain seq x y z
N MET A 1 16.72 3.87 70.99
CA MET A 1 16.30 2.48 71.42
C MET A 1 16.33 1.66 70.15
N ARG A 2 17.41 0.93 70.03
CA ARG A 2 17.53 -0.54 70.08
C ARG A 2 16.86 -1.24 68.92
N HIS A 3 17.70 -1.69 68.01
CA HIS A 3 18.00 -3.09 67.59
C HIS A 3 16.93 -3.70 66.70
N VAL A 4 17.20 -4.53 65.70
CA VAL A 4 18.20 -5.58 65.48
C VAL A 4 18.27 -5.93 64.02
N ALA A 5 19.46 -6.13 63.51
CA ALA A 5 19.79 -6.82 62.25
C ALA A 5 19.61 -8.34 62.42
N LYS A 6 19.18 -9.01 61.33
CA LYS A 6 19.45 -10.45 61.03
C LYS A 6 19.20 -10.57 59.51
N GLY A 7 20.07 -10.78 58.60
CA GLY A 7 21.18 -11.70 58.56
C GLY A 7 20.74 -13.15 58.34
N ILE A 8 20.43 -13.56 57.04
CA ILE A 8 20.46 -14.98 56.69
C ILE A 8 21.19 -15.15 55.36
N VAL A 9 22.13 -16.04 55.45
CA VAL A 9 23.15 -16.46 54.51
C VAL A 9 22.68 -17.66 53.71
N LEU A 10 23.15 -17.72 52.44
CA LEU A 10 23.48 -18.90 51.62
C LEU A 10 22.43 -20.01 51.36
N ALA A 11 22.29 -20.28 50.07
CA ALA A 11 22.66 -21.60 49.56
C ALA A 11 22.87 -21.54 48.03
N ALA A 12 24.12 -21.71 47.64
CA ALA A 12 24.51 -22.01 46.27
C ALA A 12 24.11 -23.46 45.96
N CYS A 13 23.27 -23.68 44.97
CA CYS A 13 23.11 -24.97 44.32
C CYS A 13 23.64 -24.90 42.91
N LEU A 14 24.87 -25.32 42.75
CA LEU A 14 25.46 -25.71 41.46
C LEU A 14 24.81 -27.02 41.02
N MET A 15 23.93 -26.98 40.09
CA MET A 15 23.55 -28.16 39.30
C MET A 15 24.00 -27.98 37.86
N SER A 16 25.11 -28.61 37.54
CA SER A 16 25.56 -28.88 36.18
C SER A 16 24.58 -29.87 35.54
N THR A 17 23.80 -29.36 34.61
CA THR A 17 23.12 -30.22 33.64
C THR A 17 23.80 -30.07 32.28
N ALA A 18 24.51 -31.10 31.87
CA ALA A 18 24.99 -31.29 30.51
C ALA A 18 23.77 -31.46 29.60
N ALA A 19 23.39 -30.39 28.89
CA ALA A 19 22.42 -30.48 27.83
C ALA A 19 23.12 -30.91 26.55
N MET A 20 22.81 -32.12 26.11
CA MET A 20 23.19 -32.64 24.81
C MET A 20 22.68 -31.70 23.71
N ALA A 21 23.62 -31.15 22.97
CA ALA A 21 23.34 -30.39 21.75
C ALA A 21 22.86 -31.36 20.67
N ALA A 22 21.54 -31.57 20.60
CA ALA A 22 20.92 -32.13 19.42
C ALA A 22 21.02 -31.06 18.33
N GLY A 23 21.94 -31.23 17.40
CA GLY A 23 22.11 -30.38 16.25
C GLY A 23 20.84 -30.39 15.41
N TRP A 24 20.08 -29.31 15.48
CA TRP A 24 19.06 -29.02 14.50
C TRP A 24 19.80 -28.61 13.22
N PRO A 25 19.47 -29.24 12.07
CA PRO A 25 20.02 -28.75 10.81
C PRO A 25 19.54 -27.32 10.64
N GLU A 26 20.49 -26.37 10.67
CA GLU A 26 20.27 -25.02 10.18
C GLU A 26 19.79 -25.15 8.73
N ARG A 27 18.48 -25.18 8.56
CA ARG A 27 17.91 -24.87 7.25
C ARG A 27 18.39 -23.45 6.97
N ALA A 28 19.35 -23.36 6.07
CA ALA A 28 19.68 -22.10 5.42
C ALA A 28 18.34 -21.51 4.96
N LEU A 29 17.87 -20.52 5.70
CA LEU A 29 16.80 -19.64 5.24
C LEU A 29 17.39 -19.01 3.98
N SER A 30 17.06 -19.62 2.85
CA SER A 30 17.27 -19.01 1.54
C SER A 30 16.67 -17.62 1.66
N HIS A 31 17.54 -16.63 1.76
CA HIS A 31 17.12 -15.25 1.67
C HIS A 31 16.48 -15.12 0.30
N ALA A 32 15.15 -15.19 0.26
CA ALA A 32 14.45 -14.66 -0.89
C ALA A 32 15.03 -13.26 -1.10
N PRO A 33 15.44 -12.92 -2.34
CA PRO A 33 15.96 -11.59 -2.60
C PRO A 33 14.93 -10.61 -2.04
N ALA A 34 15.37 -9.75 -1.12
CA ALA A 34 14.55 -8.64 -0.67
C ALA A 34 14.17 -7.91 -1.95
N HIS A 35 12.90 -8.01 -2.34
CA HIS A 35 12.39 -7.21 -3.43
C HIS A 35 12.67 -5.77 -3.03
N ASP A 36 13.46 -5.11 -3.83
CA ASP A 36 13.84 -3.71 -3.65
C ASP A 36 12.58 -2.86 -3.87
N VAL A 37 11.75 -2.79 -2.82
CA VAL A 37 10.44 -2.10 -2.82
C VAL A 37 10.60 -0.61 -3.14
N GLY A 38 11.81 -0.06 -3.01
CA GLY A 38 12.10 1.35 -3.30
C GLY A 38 12.35 1.66 -4.78
N SER A 39 12.69 0.67 -5.61
CA SER A 39 13.12 0.91 -6.99
C SER A 39 11.98 1.09 -7.99
N ARG A 40 10.78 0.57 -7.71
CA ARG A 40 9.65 0.67 -8.63
C ARG A 40 8.76 1.90 -8.42
N ALA A 41 8.95 2.64 -7.34
CA ALA A 41 8.10 3.79 -6.99
C ALA A 41 8.14 4.91 -8.04
N ASN A 42 9.26 5.06 -8.75
CA ASN A 42 9.44 6.05 -9.82
C ASN A 42 9.23 5.45 -11.22
N GLU A 43 8.72 4.22 -11.29
CA GLU A 43 8.47 3.55 -12.56
C GLU A 43 7.03 3.81 -13.01
N ARG A 44 6.84 4.07 -14.29
CA ARG A 44 5.50 4.25 -14.85
C ARG A 44 4.75 2.94 -14.82
N MET A 45 3.66 2.91 -14.06
CA MET A 45 2.80 1.75 -13.90
C MET A 45 1.55 1.89 -14.76
N ARG A 46 1.09 0.81 -15.38
CA ARG A 46 -0.22 0.81 -16.04
C ARG A 46 -1.33 0.97 -15.00
N CYS A 47 -2.28 1.83 -15.29
CA CYS A 47 -3.38 2.11 -14.37
C CYS A 47 -4.67 2.49 -15.11
N GLU A 48 -5.77 2.41 -14.36
CA GLU A 48 -7.05 3.01 -14.72
C GLU A 48 -7.31 4.16 -13.73
N PHE A 49 -7.71 5.28 -14.25
CA PHE A 49 -7.91 6.53 -13.54
C PHE A 49 -9.33 7.04 -13.69
N ALA A 50 -9.94 7.48 -12.61
CA ALA A 50 -11.19 8.23 -12.63
C ALA A 50 -11.13 9.35 -11.58
N SER A 51 -11.68 10.51 -11.92
CA SER A 51 -11.98 11.59 -10.97
C SER A 51 -13.49 11.74 -10.88
N VAL A 52 -14.01 11.70 -9.67
CA VAL A 52 -15.43 11.77 -9.39
C VAL A 52 -15.73 12.70 -8.22
N PRO A 53 -16.92 13.33 -8.19
CA PRO A 53 -17.34 14.07 -7.01
C PRO A 53 -17.35 13.21 -5.75
N ALA A 54 -17.07 13.77 -4.60
CA ALA A 54 -17.14 13.06 -3.32
C ALA A 54 -18.54 12.47 -3.13
N GLY A 55 -18.59 11.16 -2.82
CA GLY A 55 -19.85 10.43 -2.68
C GLY A 55 -20.34 9.74 -3.96
N ALA A 56 -19.72 9.96 -5.11
CA ALA A 56 -20.00 9.15 -6.29
C ALA A 56 -19.49 7.71 -6.11
N TRP A 57 -20.26 6.76 -6.65
CA TRP A 57 -20.00 5.32 -6.48
C TRP A 57 -19.66 4.61 -7.79
N THR A 58 -19.84 5.30 -8.89
CA THR A 58 -19.57 4.78 -10.23
C THR A 58 -18.85 5.82 -11.06
N ALA A 59 -17.97 5.35 -11.94
CA ALA A 59 -17.18 6.20 -12.82
C ALA A 59 -16.85 5.50 -14.13
N THR A 60 -16.51 6.29 -15.14
CA THR A 60 -15.80 5.81 -16.32
C THR A 60 -14.31 5.94 -16.04
N PHE A 61 -13.59 4.84 -16.12
CA PHE A 61 -12.15 4.81 -15.95
C PHE A 61 -11.43 4.95 -17.28
N ALA A 62 -10.53 5.91 -17.36
CA ALA A 62 -9.57 6.03 -18.47
C ALA A 62 -8.37 5.13 -18.21
N ARG A 63 -7.89 4.41 -19.22
CA ARG A 63 -6.66 3.62 -19.16
C ARG A 63 -5.46 4.46 -19.50
N GLY A 64 -4.33 4.21 -18.85
CA GLY A 64 -3.10 4.94 -19.07
C GLY A 64 -1.95 4.46 -18.20
N GLN A 65 -1.05 5.37 -17.90
CA GLN A 65 0.10 5.15 -17.04
C GLN A 65 0.11 6.15 -15.90
N CYS A 66 0.43 5.67 -14.71
CA CYS A 66 0.60 6.47 -13.50
C CYS A 66 2.07 6.46 -13.06
N GLU A 67 2.52 7.60 -12.55
CA GLU A 67 3.84 7.79 -11.98
C GLU A 67 3.73 8.70 -10.75
N VAL A 68 4.48 8.39 -9.70
CA VAL A 68 4.62 9.26 -8.53
C VAL A 68 6.05 9.73 -8.47
N ASP A 69 6.26 11.01 -8.62
CA ASP A 69 7.57 11.64 -8.59
C ASP A 69 7.49 13.09 -8.11
N ASN A 70 8.46 13.51 -7.29
CA ASN A 70 8.64 14.90 -6.86
C ASN A 70 7.35 15.55 -6.29
N GLY A 71 6.64 14.84 -5.40
CA GLY A 71 5.42 15.34 -4.79
C GLY A 71 4.21 15.42 -5.71
N ARG A 72 4.23 14.68 -6.82
CA ARG A 72 3.16 14.66 -7.82
C ARG A 72 2.79 13.26 -8.23
N LEU A 73 1.50 13.04 -8.43
CA LEU A 73 0.99 11.90 -9.17
C LEU A 73 0.63 12.36 -10.58
N THR A 74 1.24 11.77 -11.57
CA THR A 74 0.98 12.04 -12.98
C THR A 74 0.25 10.87 -13.61
N PHE A 75 -0.83 11.13 -14.34
CA PHE A 75 -1.54 10.16 -15.15
C PHE A 75 -1.48 10.59 -16.63
N VAL A 76 -0.98 9.69 -17.47
CA VAL A 76 -0.92 9.86 -18.92
C VAL A 76 -1.91 8.89 -19.56
N PRO A 77 -3.01 9.38 -20.17
CA PRO A 77 -3.96 8.51 -20.86
C PRO A 77 -3.32 7.73 -22.00
N ALA A 78 -3.79 6.49 -22.23
CA ALA A 78 -3.36 5.68 -23.37
C ALA A 78 -3.95 6.19 -24.70
N ASP A 79 -5.18 6.70 -24.62
CA ASP A 79 -5.86 7.33 -25.75
C ASP A 79 -5.55 8.84 -25.78
N ALA A 80 -5.93 9.49 -26.88
CA ALA A 80 -5.77 10.94 -27.02
C ALA A 80 -6.56 11.67 -25.91
N GLY A 81 -5.83 12.18 -24.92
CA GLY A 81 -6.38 12.91 -23.78
C GLY A 81 -5.29 13.70 -23.07
N ASP A 82 -5.72 14.67 -22.27
CA ASP A 82 -4.80 15.50 -21.51
C ASP A 82 -4.20 14.75 -20.34
N GLU A 83 -2.90 14.91 -20.16
CA GLU A 83 -2.19 14.48 -18.97
C GLU A 83 -2.81 15.12 -17.71
N LYS A 84 -3.02 14.32 -16.69
CA LYS A 84 -3.50 14.80 -15.37
C LYS A 84 -2.35 14.81 -14.38
N ARG A 85 -2.13 15.95 -13.75
CA ARG A 85 -1.13 16.14 -12.71
C ARG A 85 -1.78 16.54 -11.41
N ILE A 86 -1.50 15.78 -10.36
CA ILE A 86 -2.05 15.96 -9.02
C ILE A 86 -0.89 16.29 -8.09
N VAL A 87 -0.95 17.45 -7.47
CA VAL A 87 0.00 17.85 -6.43
C VAL A 87 -0.38 17.10 -5.15
N LEU A 88 0.52 16.27 -4.63
CA LEU A 88 0.23 15.43 -3.47
C LEU A 88 0.03 16.25 -2.18
N GLY A 89 0.61 17.45 -2.10
CA GLY A 89 0.34 18.39 -1.03
C GLY A 89 -1.13 18.87 -0.94
N ASP A 90 -1.89 18.79 -2.04
CA ASP A 90 -3.32 19.12 -2.06
C ASP A 90 -4.22 17.95 -1.67
N VAL A 91 -3.65 16.75 -1.54
CA VAL A 91 -4.38 15.54 -1.15
C VAL A 91 -4.66 15.59 0.36
N ARG A 92 -5.93 15.64 0.75
CA ARG A 92 -6.33 15.63 2.15
C ARG A 92 -6.14 14.26 2.80
N THR A 93 -6.59 13.24 2.11
CA THR A 93 -6.54 11.85 2.61
C THR A 93 -6.33 10.89 1.46
N ALA A 94 -5.72 9.74 1.76
CA ALA A 94 -5.59 8.66 0.82
C ALA A 94 -5.93 7.32 1.48
N SER A 95 -6.47 6.40 0.71
CA SER A 95 -6.78 5.05 1.17
C SER A 95 -6.37 4.00 0.14
N HIS A 96 -5.94 2.85 0.63
CA HIS A 96 -5.74 1.66 -0.18
C HIS A 96 -6.81 0.63 0.20
N GLN A 97 -7.62 0.26 -0.76
CA GLN A 97 -8.69 -0.71 -0.59
C GLN A 97 -8.31 -2.02 -1.25
N SER A 98 -8.18 -3.04 -0.43
CA SER A 98 -7.90 -4.40 -0.87
C SER A 98 -9.02 -5.32 -0.39
N ARG A 99 -9.95 -5.67 -1.29
CA ARG A 99 -11.08 -6.57 -0.98
C ARG A 99 -11.23 -7.62 -2.05
N LYS A 100 -10.91 -8.87 -1.74
CA LYS A 100 -11.00 -10.00 -2.68
C LYS A 100 -10.26 -9.70 -3.99
N LEU A 101 -11.00 -9.41 -5.07
CA LEU A 101 -10.45 -9.09 -6.39
C LEU A 101 -10.47 -7.57 -6.70
N LYS A 102 -10.80 -6.73 -5.73
CA LYS A 102 -10.89 -5.28 -5.92
C LYS A 102 -9.73 -4.61 -5.19
N GLU A 103 -8.75 -4.16 -5.95
CA GLU A 103 -7.64 -3.33 -5.49
C GLU A 103 -7.86 -1.91 -6.04
N GLN A 104 -7.91 -0.92 -5.16
CA GLN A 104 -8.13 0.47 -5.55
C GLN A 104 -7.44 1.42 -4.58
N LEU A 105 -6.71 2.38 -5.11
CA LEU A 105 -6.22 3.53 -4.39
C LEU A 105 -7.20 4.70 -4.56
N GLN A 106 -7.46 5.43 -3.51
CA GLN A 106 -8.32 6.62 -3.56
C GLN A 106 -7.60 7.79 -2.92
N LEU A 107 -7.59 8.92 -3.61
CA LEU A 107 -7.07 10.19 -3.11
C LEU A 107 -8.23 11.18 -3.04
N THR A 108 -8.39 11.83 -1.89
CA THR A 108 -9.42 12.87 -1.73
C THR A 108 -8.78 14.24 -1.84
N ILE A 109 -9.26 15.04 -2.79
CA ILE A 109 -8.81 16.41 -3.04
C ILE A 109 -10.03 17.30 -3.05
N ARG A 110 -10.13 18.20 -2.06
CA ARG A 110 -11.31 19.08 -1.90
C ARG A 110 -12.60 18.25 -1.90
N ASP A 111 -13.41 18.40 -2.94
CA ASP A 111 -14.71 17.72 -3.11
C ASP A 111 -14.68 16.62 -4.19
N GLU A 112 -13.48 16.19 -4.58
CA GLU A 112 -13.26 15.16 -5.56
C GLU A 112 -12.55 13.95 -4.96
N VAL A 113 -12.86 12.79 -5.48
CA VAL A 113 -12.16 11.52 -5.20
C VAL A 113 -11.54 11.03 -6.50
N ILE A 114 -10.23 10.86 -6.47
CA ILE A 114 -9.49 10.21 -7.53
C ILE A 114 -9.41 8.73 -7.19
N ALA A 115 -9.93 7.90 -8.06
CA ALA A 115 -9.87 6.45 -7.95
C ALA A 115 -8.86 5.89 -8.96
N LEU A 116 -7.92 5.08 -8.47
CA LEU A 116 -6.85 4.46 -9.25
C LEU A 116 -6.91 2.94 -9.09
N ASN A 117 -6.97 2.23 -10.19
CA ASN A 117 -6.77 0.79 -10.23
C ASN A 117 -5.42 0.52 -10.90
N VAL A 118 -4.45 0.01 -10.17
CA VAL A 118 -3.14 -0.33 -10.74
C VAL A 118 -3.23 -1.69 -11.41
N LEU A 119 -2.67 -1.78 -12.61
CA LEU A 119 -2.79 -2.97 -13.46
C LEU A 119 -1.47 -3.74 -13.48
N THR A 120 -1.54 -4.98 -13.95
CA THR A 120 -0.37 -5.79 -14.32
C THR A 120 0.38 -5.17 -15.51
N ASP A 121 1.62 -5.55 -15.74
CA ASP A 121 2.46 -5.00 -16.81
C ASP A 121 1.84 -5.16 -18.20
N ASP A 122 1.07 -6.21 -18.42
CA ASP A 122 0.29 -6.43 -19.63
C ASP A 122 -1.02 -5.62 -19.70
N GLY A 123 -1.40 -4.98 -18.58
CA GLY A 123 -2.64 -4.19 -18.46
C GLY A 123 -3.92 -5.02 -18.44
N SER A 124 -3.84 -6.34 -18.32
CA SER A 124 -5.01 -7.24 -18.43
C SER A 124 -5.89 -7.28 -17.18
N ARG A 125 -5.31 -7.08 -16.01
CA ARG A 125 -5.98 -7.21 -14.71
C ARG A 125 -5.40 -6.28 -13.66
N LYS A 126 -6.12 -6.09 -12.56
CA LYS A 126 -5.64 -5.34 -11.40
C LYS A 126 -4.50 -6.10 -10.71
N SER A 127 -3.43 -5.37 -10.35
CA SER A 127 -2.27 -5.90 -9.65
C SER A 127 -2.24 -5.39 -8.22
N ARG A 128 -2.28 -6.31 -7.27
CA ARG A 128 -2.12 -5.98 -5.86
C ARG A 128 -0.68 -5.56 -5.53
N GLU A 129 0.29 -6.21 -6.14
CA GLU A 129 1.70 -5.90 -5.95
C GLU A 129 1.99 -4.47 -6.36
N HIS A 130 1.68 -4.11 -7.61
CA HIS A 130 1.87 -2.75 -8.11
C HIS A 130 1.04 -1.70 -7.35
N ALA A 131 -0.15 -2.08 -6.86
CA ALA A 131 -0.96 -1.18 -6.02
C ALA A 131 -0.27 -0.89 -4.68
N ILE A 132 0.41 -1.87 -4.09
CA ILE A 132 1.21 -1.69 -2.87
C ILE A 132 2.43 -0.81 -3.15
N ASP A 133 3.10 -1.00 -4.29
CA ASP A 133 4.26 -0.19 -4.67
C ASP A 133 3.86 1.28 -4.86
N LEU A 134 2.79 1.54 -5.62
CA LEU A 134 2.26 2.89 -5.81
C LEU A 134 1.77 3.51 -4.49
N TRP A 135 1.12 2.71 -3.62
CA TRP A 135 0.70 3.14 -2.29
C TRP A 135 1.89 3.54 -1.41
N THR A 136 2.97 2.77 -1.48
CA THR A 136 4.20 3.06 -0.74
C THR A 136 4.83 4.35 -1.23
N ALA A 137 4.88 4.57 -2.55
CA ALA A 137 5.37 5.80 -3.15
C ALA A 137 4.56 7.02 -2.66
N LEU A 138 3.23 6.95 -2.71
CA LEU A 138 2.35 8.02 -2.22
C LEU A 138 2.59 8.35 -0.74
N ARG A 139 2.80 7.31 0.10
CA ARG A 139 3.09 7.51 1.52
C ARG A 139 4.46 8.15 1.76
N ASN A 140 5.45 7.80 0.98
CA ASN A 140 6.79 8.40 1.05
C ASN A 140 6.75 9.89 0.71
N GLU A 141 5.85 10.30 -0.16
CA GLU A 141 5.58 11.70 -0.49
C GLU A 141 4.69 12.42 0.56
N GLY A 142 4.41 11.79 1.68
CA GLY A 142 3.74 12.42 2.83
C GLY A 142 2.22 12.42 2.78
N VAL A 143 1.61 11.65 1.90
CA VAL A 143 0.14 11.56 1.83
C VAL A 143 -0.42 10.90 3.09
N THR A 144 -1.41 11.51 3.72
CA THR A 144 -2.03 11.03 4.96
C THR A 144 -2.94 9.83 4.71
N PRO A 145 -2.62 8.63 5.26
CA PRO A 145 -3.44 7.45 5.08
C PRO A 145 -4.69 7.49 5.95
N VAL A 146 -5.81 7.02 5.41
CA VAL A 146 -7.06 6.79 6.15
C VAL A 146 -7.58 5.40 5.86
N ASN A 147 -8.47 4.90 6.72
CA ASN A 147 -9.17 3.67 6.45
C ASN A 147 -10.05 3.82 5.21
N GLY A 148 -10.01 2.80 4.37
CA GLY A 148 -10.69 2.82 3.09
C GLY A 148 -12.19 3.01 3.21
N THR A 149 -12.72 3.82 2.31
CA THR A 149 -14.13 4.07 2.12
C THR A 149 -14.73 3.07 1.11
N ARG A 150 -15.81 3.41 0.48
CA ARG A 150 -16.43 2.58 -0.55
C ARG A 150 -15.64 2.63 -1.86
N ILE A 151 -15.51 1.48 -2.51
CA ILE A 151 -14.89 1.37 -3.84
C ILE A 151 -15.78 2.09 -4.86
N VAL A 152 -15.14 2.86 -5.75
CA VAL A 152 -15.78 3.42 -6.94
C VAL A 152 -15.78 2.32 -8.01
N ASP A 153 -16.96 1.89 -8.41
CA ASP A 153 -17.12 0.85 -9.43
C ASP A 153 -17.21 1.44 -10.83
N THR A 154 -16.83 0.68 -11.84
CA THR A 154 -17.05 1.03 -13.24
C THR A 154 -18.56 0.99 -13.53
N TYR A 155 -19.04 1.92 -14.36
CA TYR A 155 -20.41 1.79 -14.87
C TYR A 155 -20.61 0.42 -15.53
N PRO A 156 -21.68 -0.30 -15.23
CA PRO A 156 -21.95 -1.56 -15.91
C PRO A 156 -22.06 -1.28 -17.41
N THR A 157 -21.14 -1.87 -18.18
CA THR A 157 -21.20 -1.87 -19.64
C THR A 157 -22.46 -2.61 -20.06
N GLY A 158 -23.47 -1.90 -20.57
CA GLY A 158 -24.73 -2.49 -21.02
C GLY A 158 -25.99 -1.93 -20.36
N ALA A 159 -25.91 -0.94 -19.48
CA ALA A 159 -27.06 -0.14 -19.10
C ALA A 159 -27.47 0.71 -20.32
N THR A 160 -28.19 0.10 -21.26
CA THR A 160 -29.01 0.86 -22.22
C THR A 160 -30.00 1.66 -21.39
N THR A 161 -29.80 2.96 -21.34
CA THR A 161 -30.82 3.92 -20.88
C THR A 161 -32.01 3.74 -21.82
N TRP A 162 -33.06 3.18 -21.29
CA TRP A 162 -34.41 3.16 -21.94
C TRP A 162 -35.02 4.54 -21.83
#